data_89176ed57f98777e6a81ff3f756d5137
#
_entry.id   89176ed57f98777e6a81ff3f756d5137
#
_cell.length_a   1.000
_cell.length_b   1.000
_cell.length_c   1.000
_cell.angle_alpha   90.00
_cell.angle_beta   90.00
_cell.angle_gamma   90.00
#
_symmetry.space_group_name_H-M   'P 1'
#
loop_
_entity.id
_entity.type
_entity.pdbx_description
1 polymer ?
#
loop_
_entity_poly.entity_id
_entity_poly.type
_entity_poly.pdbx_seq_one_letter_code
_entity_poly.pdbx_strand_id
1 'polypeptide(L)'
;MLKYISEKYNLNITSMIRNGTVAVITMLGVGILFGSKNIMLVFPIALTSTVIGRQNFYVKPINRIVRILVLDLIIVLIAFISALNIWTGIIIDFVAIFLLVYSVTSPYDSTFYKPFIMLYVFTQYANVSIYELPNRLLTVVFGVLVIILGTNIKRSNSKEIMENSVNSAFFNIQKQIENIIDDKYDEELTENCSKIMMDLVYKVYITRYKKYLTTNLGKIQFKLYLNIEYLNIYLKDIYEQYEEEKISKEQMLDFLSLIELIIKHFNKGCKLQDIIYKSKFVSEKYKKGSYSINEIFFIVTSIVEQIKEAEDLDSKMVNRIYKEWERTYLDKPRSLFKEYFVTSSIRFKFAMRMAITLTFSIFIAELLGYYKIIWAIITIMSIMQPYYEDTISKTKERIKGNIIAILFTGIVIHLFHTQWITILILVISLYLLYGFKEYYKISLFAAIVSICISSLSGSLNKLLIYRIFYVIIGVIVVLLANKFIFPYRLKDGIMQLVNKILRYDKYLIDASIEYLIKDEDENYIRDLIIHITLLTQKLYIRNSQYSDESISKFINKNNDFVVKIGYKILIDYKKKYNKNISKYLSELYDDFNNNIKILIENKIII
;
A
#
# COMPACT_ATOMS: atom_id res chain seq x y z
N MET A 1 -16.85 -10.61 22.57
CA MET A 1 -17.88 -10.58 21.51
C MET A 1 -17.44 -9.79 20.28
N LEU A 2 -17.06 -8.50 20.39
CA LEU A 2 -16.64 -7.69 19.24
C LEU A 2 -15.40 -8.23 18.50
N LYS A 3 -14.39 -8.74 19.21
CA LYS A 3 -13.20 -9.35 18.61
C LYS A 3 -13.55 -10.62 17.81
N TYR A 4 -14.42 -11.47 18.35
CA TYR A 4 -14.93 -12.66 17.68
C TYR A 4 -15.67 -12.34 16.37
N ILE A 5 -16.54 -11.32 16.38
CA ILE A 5 -17.27 -10.85 15.19
C ILE A 5 -16.28 -10.28 14.16
N SER A 6 -15.28 -9.51 14.61
CA SER A 6 -14.24 -8.95 13.76
C SER A 6 -13.46 -10.04 13.00
N GLU A 7 -13.05 -11.08 13.70
CA GLU A 7 -12.28 -12.21 13.14
C GLU A 7 -13.16 -13.08 12.23
N LYS A 8 -14.35 -13.47 12.70
CA LYS A 8 -15.27 -14.36 11.95
C LYS A 8 -15.71 -13.77 10.60
N TYR A 9 -15.99 -12.47 10.55
CA TYR A 9 -16.51 -11.80 9.36
C TYR A 9 -15.47 -10.94 8.62
N ASN A 10 -14.21 -10.96 9.05
CA ASN A 10 -13.13 -10.12 8.53
C ASN A 10 -13.49 -8.63 8.50
N LEU A 11 -14.10 -8.15 9.61
CA LEU A 11 -14.66 -6.82 9.77
C LEU A 11 -13.72 -5.93 10.58
N ASN A 12 -13.27 -4.82 10.01
CA ASN A 12 -12.50 -3.82 10.75
C ASN A 12 -13.46 -2.83 11.48
N ILE A 13 -13.81 -3.15 12.72
CA ILE A 13 -14.75 -2.38 13.52
C ILE A 13 -14.26 -0.94 13.74
N THR A 14 -12.99 -0.74 14.00
CA THR A 14 -12.41 0.61 14.22
C THR A 14 -12.54 1.47 12.96
N SER A 15 -12.25 0.91 11.79
CA SER A 15 -12.43 1.61 10.51
C SER A 15 -13.92 1.87 10.22
N MET A 16 -14.78 0.91 10.50
CA MET A 16 -16.24 0.99 10.34
C MET A 16 -16.81 2.18 11.14
N ILE A 17 -16.55 2.22 12.43
CA ILE A 17 -17.07 3.28 13.29
C ILE A 17 -16.50 4.63 12.87
N ARG A 18 -15.20 4.76 12.75
CA ARG A 18 -14.54 6.03 12.44
C ARG A 18 -15.01 6.61 11.09
N ASN A 19 -14.86 5.86 10.00
CA ASN A 19 -15.16 6.37 8.67
C ASN A 19 -16.67 6.45 8.41
N GLY A 20 -17.47 5.54 9.00
CA GLY A 20 -18.92 5.59 8.96
C GLY A 20 -19.47 6.84 9.67
N THR A 21 -18.96 7.16 10.87
CA THR A 21 -19.34 8.38 11.59
C THR A 21 -18.97 9.65 10.80
N VAL A 22 -17.76 9.70 10.21
CA VAL A 22 -17.35 10.80 9.34
C VAL A 22 -18.31 10.95 8.16
N ALA A 23 -18.69 9.85 7.49
CA ALA A 23 -19.59 9.89 6.35
C ALA A 23 -21.00 10.39 6.75
N VAL A 24 -21.55 9.91 7.87
CA VAL A 24 -22.88 10.32 8.36
C VAL A 24 -22.88 11.78 8.79
N ILE A 25 -21.89 12.23 9.57
CA ILE A 25 -21.79 13.65 10.00
C ILE A 25 -21.61 14.55 8.78
N THR A 26 -20.78 14.17 7.81
CA THR A 26 -20.58 14.95 6.58
C THR A 26 -21.90 15.02 5.77
N MET A 27 -22.62 13.89 5.67
CA MET A 27 -23.89 13.85 4.93
C MET A 27 -24.96 14.74 5.55
N LEU A 28 -25.13 14.68 6.87
CA LEU A 28 -26.09 15.52 7.59
C LEU A 28 -25.69 17.00 7.54
N GLY A 29 -24.41 17.30 7.80
CA GLY A 29 -23.91 18.66 7.77
C GLY A 29 -24.04 19.31 6.38
N VAL A 30 -23.68 18.57 5.32
CA VAL A 30 -23.81 19.07 3.94
C VAL A 30 -25.28 19.26 3.58
N GLY A 31 -26.15 18.32 3.93
CA GLY A 31 -27.58 18.44 3.64
C GLY A 31 -28.23 19.68 4.28
N ILE A 32 -27.88 19.98 5.54
CA ILE A 32 -28.42 21.11 6.29
C ILE A 32 -27.79 22.45 5.86
N LEU A 33 -26.46 22.52 5.72
CA LEU A 33 -25.74 23.78 5.51
C LEU A 33 -25.64 24.19 4.04
N PHE A 34 -25.52 23.22 3.13
CA PHE A 34 -25.20 23.50 1.71
C PHE A 34 -26.25 22.95 0.73
N GLY A 35 -27.30 22.31 1.24
CA GLY A 35 -28.44 21.84 0.45
C GLY A 35 -28.26 20.46 -0.20
N SER A 36 -29.37 19.86 -0.61
CA SER A 36 -29.44 18.46 -1.09
C SER A 36 -28.63 18.18 -2.36
N LYS A 37 -28.46 19.18 -3.25
CA LYS A 37 -27.66 19.03 -4.49
C LYS A 37 -26.18 18.67 -4.21
N ASN A 38 -25.66 19.05 -3.04
CA ASN A 38 -24.28 18.81 -2.66
C ASN A 38 -24.06 17.48 -1.91
N ILE A 39 -25.13 16.78 -1.51
CA ILE A 39 -25.05 15.47 -0.81
C ILE A 39 -24.27 14.42 -1.63
N MET A 40 -24.37 14.47 -2.97
CA MET A 40 -23.62 13.54 -3.82
C MET A 40 -22.10 13.63 -3.64
N LEU A 41 -21.56 14.80 -3.31
CA LEU A 41 -20.13 15.01 -3.08
C LEU A 41 -19.64 14.38 -1.78
N VAL A 42 -20.54 14.07 -0.85
CA VAL A 42 -20.18 13.47 0.44
C VAL A 42 -19.49 12.12 0.26
N PHE A 43 -19.97 11.32 -0.69
CA PHE A 43 -19.42 9.98 -0.91
C PHE A 43 -17.92 10.00 -1.32
N PRO A 44 -17.50 10.73 -2.37
CA PRO A 44 -16.08 10.84 -2.71
C PRO A 44 -15.27 11.52 -1.60
N ILE A 45 -15.79 12.56 -0.95
CA ILE A 45 -15.12 13.22 0.17
C ILE A 45 -14.91 12.24 1.33
N ALA A 46 -15.91 11.47 1.73
CA ALA A 46 -15.77 10.46 2.78
C ALA A 46 -14.78 9.35 2.41
N LEU A 47 -14.66 9.00 1.11
CA LEU A 47 -13.64 8.06 0.64
C LEU A 47 -12.21 8.58 0.83
N THR A 48 -11.98 9.91 0.78
CA THR A 48 -10.64 10.46 1.07
C THR A 48 -10.21 10.17 2.50
N SER A 49 -11.14 10.01 3.46
CA SER A 49 -10.81 9.60 4.84
C SER A 49 -10.13 8.23 4.90
N THR A 50 -10.54 7.29 4.03
CA THR A 50 -9.94 5.96 3.94
C THR A 50 -8.53 6.00 3.36
N VAL A 51 -8.30 6.92 2.40
CA VAL A 51 -7.00 7.16 1.78
C VAL A 51 -6.04 7.82 2.76
N ILE A 52 -6.52 8.82 3.49
CA ILE A 52 -5.78 9.48 4.57
C ILE A 52 -5.35 8.45 5.63
N GLY A 53 -6.24 7.54 6.01
CA GLY A 53 -5.94 6.50 6.99
C GLY A 53 -4.87 5.48 6.55
N ARG A 54 -4.64 5.31 5.24
CA ARG A 54 -3.61 4.41 4.68
C ARG A 54 -2.25 5.08 4.53
N GLN A 55 -2.22 6.39 4.34
CA GLN A 55 -0.98 7.14 4.25
C GLN A 55 -0.52 7.62 5.62
N ASN A 56 0.80 7.70 5.80
CA ASN A 56 1.37 8.17 7.05
C ASN A 56 1.25 9.71 7.15
N PHE A 57 0.08 10.20 7.57
CA PHE A 57 -0.19 11.62 7.77
C PHE A 57 0.52 12.22 8.99
N TYR A 58 1.28 11.40 9.76
CA TYR A 58 2.00 11.86 10.95
C TYR A 58 3.17 12.78 10.61
N VAL A 59 3.70 12.67 9.39
CA VAL A 59 4.80 13.52 8.90
C VAL A 59 4.20 14.75 8.22
N LYS A 60 4.30 15.92 8.89
CA LYS A 60 3.75 17.19 8.39
C LYS A 60 2.28 17.12 7.99
N PRO A 61 1.36 16.73 8.91
CA PRO A 61 -0.05 16.48 8.59
C PRO A 61 -0.75 17.68 7.93
N ILE A 62 -0.56 18.89 8.47
CA ILE A 62 -1.18 20.12 7.94
C ILE A 62 -0.84 20.32 6.47
N ASN A 63 0.43 20.21 6.08
CA ASN A 63 0.84 20.41 4.69
C ASN A 63 0.26 19.36 3.74
N ARG A 64 0.06 18.12 4.20
CA ARG A 64 -0.57 17.06 3.40
C ARG A 64 -2.07 17.29 3.23
N ILE A 65 -2.74 17.70 4.31
CA ILE A 65 -4.16 18.05 4.28
C ILE A 65 -4.41 19.24 3.35
N VAL A 66 -3.63 20.32 3.47
CA VAL A 66 -3.74 21.49 2.59
C VAL A 66 -3.56 21.10 1.12
N ARG A 67 -2.62 20.20 0.80
CA ARG A 67 -2.46 19.71 -0.57
C ARG A 67 -3.68 18.96 -1.10
N ILE A 68 -4.30 18.10 -0.28
CA ILE A 68 -5.52 17.39 -0.66
C ILE A 68 -6.65 18.41 -0.86
N LEU A 69 -6.83 19.33 0.06
CA LEU A 69 -7.85 20.37 -0.05
C LEU A 69 -7.69 21.20 -1.34
N VAL A 70 -6.47 21.67 -1.62
CA VAL A 70 -6.19 22.42 -2.85
C VAL A 70 -6.46 21.57 -4.09
N LEU A 71 -6.08 20.30 -4.09
CA LEU A 71 -6.36 19.38 -5.19
C LEU A 71 -7.86 19.17 -5.38
N ASP A 72 -8.62 18.95 -4.31
CA ASP A 72 -10.07 18.77 -4.37
C ASP A 72 -10.78 20.03 -4.87
N LEU A 73 -10.36 21.22 -4.45
CA LEU A 73 -10.90 22.48 -4.95
C LEU A 73 -10.61 22.69 -6.45
N ILE A 74 -9.40 22.39 -6.90
CA ILE A 74 -9.03 22.45 -8.32
C ILE A 74 -9.88 21.45 -9.13
N ILE A 75 -10.08 20.23 -8.63
CA ILE A 75 -10.90 19.21 -9.27
C ILE A 75 -12.34 19.72 -9.46
N VAL A 76 -12.94 20.31 -8.42
CA VAL A 76 -14.31 20.84 -8.49
C VAL A 76 -14.41 21.98 -9.49
N LEU A 77 -13.42 22.89 -9.54
CA LEU A 77 -13.39 23.99 -10.50
C LEU A 77 -13.27 23.49 -11.95
N ILE A 78 -12.36 22.56 -12.22
CA ILE A 78 -12.18 22.02 -13.57
C ILE A 78 -13.44 21.25 -14.01
N ALA A 79 -14.03 20.44 -13.11
CA ALA A 79 -15.25 19.72 -13.39
C ALA A 79 -16.44 20.66 -13.67
N PHE A 80 -16.53 21.77 -12.94
CA PHE A 80 -17.54 22.79 -13.18
C PHE A 80 -17.36 23.45 -14.56
N ILE A 81 -16.13 23.82 -14.93
CA ILE A 81 -15.83 24.43 -16.24
C ILE A 81 -16.15 23.46 -17.38
N SER A 82 -15.81 22.17 -17.20
CA SER A 82 -16.11 21.13 -18.20
C SER A 82 -17.62 20.99 -18.44
N ALA A 83 -18.43 21.06 -17.37
CA ALA A 83 -19.87 20.91 -17.45
C ALA A 83 -20.61 22.11 -18.08
N LEU A 84 -19.94 23.25 -18.38
CA LEU A 84 -20.56 24.41 -19.02
C LEU A 84 -20.91 24.19 -20.49
N ASN A 85 -20.12 23.37 -21.19
CA ASN A 85 -20.35 23.09 -22.62
C ASN A 85 -19.87 21.70 -22.98
N ILE A 86 -20.75 20.86 -23.54
CA ILE A 86 -20.50 19.45 -23.88
C ILE A 86 -19.28 19.29 -24.81
N TRP A 87 -19.12 20.15 -25.81
CA TRP A 87 -18.06 20.00 -26.81
C TRP A 87 -16.67 20.36 -26.28
N THR A 88 -16.56 21.46 -25.54
CA THR A 88 -15.29 21.80 -24.87
C THR A 88 -15.03 20.88 -23.69
N GLY A 89 -16.10 20.39 -23.07
CA GLY A 89 -16.08 19.42 -21.98
C GLY A 89 -15.31 18.14 -22.33
N ILE A 90 -15.49 17.60 -23.53
CA ILE A 90 -14.78 16.37 -23.97
C ILE A 90 -13.26 16.55 -23.83
N ILE A 91 -12.72 17.66 -24.28
CA ILE A 91 -11.26 17.91 -24.22
C ILE A 91 -10.80 18.10 -22.78
N ILE A 92 -11.56 18.87 -21.99
CA ILE A 92 -11.24 19.14 -20.58
C ILE A 92 -11.31 17.85 -19.77
N ASP A 93 -12.36 17.03 -19.97
CA ASP A 93 -12.54 15.75 -19.28
C ASP A 93 -11.41 14.79 -19.58
N PHE A 94 -11.06 14.63 -20.86
CA PHE A 94 -9.98 13.75 -21.25
C PHE A 94 -8.66 14.14 -20.57
N VAL A 95 -8.30 15.43 -20.65
CA VAL A 95 -7.04 15.93 -20.07
C VAL A 95 -7.08 15.83 -18.54
N ALA A 96 -8.18 16.25 -17.91
CA ALA A 96 -8.31 16.23 -16.45
C ALA A 96 -8.27 14.80 -15.90
N ILE A 97 -9.05 13.88 -16.46
CA ILE A 97 -9.08 12.47 -16.02
C ILE A 97 -7.72 11.80 -16.25
N PHE A 98 -7.11 12.04 -17.43
CA PHE A 98 -5.77 11.52 -17.70
C PHE A 98 -4.75 12.01 -16.68
N LEU A 99 -4.66 13.31 -16.44
CA LEU A 99 -3.71 13.89 -15.50
C LEU A 99 -3.97 13.44 -14.07
N LEU A 100 -5.23 13.35 -13.64
CA LEU A 100 -5.60 12.84 -12.32
C LEU A 100 -5.15 11.39 -12.13
N VAL A 101 -5.52 10.50 -13.03
CA VAL A 101 -5.13 9.09 -12.91
C VAL A 101 -3.62 8.94 -13.00
N TYR A 102 -3.00 9.63 -13.95
CA TYR A 102 -1.56 9.53 -14.18
C TYR A 102 -0.72 10.07 -13.01
N SER A 103 -1.09 11.23 -12.47
CA SER A 103 -0.31 11.90 -11.40
C SER A 103 -0.57 11.31 -10.02
N VAL A 104 -1.83 10.92 -9.74
CA VAL A 104 -2.25 10.49 -8.40
C VAL A 104 -2.05 8.99 -8.18
N THR A 105 -2.04 8.16 -9.26
CA THR A 105 -1.81 6.72 -9.12
C THR A 105 -0.38 6.44 -8.64
N SER A 106 -0.28 5.88 -7.43
CA SER A 106 1.00 5.43 -6.89
C SER A 106 1.45 4.12 -7.55
N PRO A 107 2.75 3.91 -7.79
CA PRO A 107 3.28 2.62 -8.23
C PRO A 107 2.95 1.49 -7.25
N TYR A 108 2.83 1.81 -5.96
CA TYR A 108 2.61 0.85 -4.86
C TYR A 108 1.16 0.78 -4.39
N ASP A 109 0.31 1.79 -4.67
CA ASP A 109 -1.14 1.79 -4.40
C ASP A 109 -1.90 2.29 -5.62
N SER A 110 -2.48 1.35 -6.36
CA SER A 110 -3.25 1.64 -7.57
C SER A 110 -4.66 2.19 -7.30
N THR A 111 -5.09 2.31 -6.04
CA THR A 111 -6.46 2.72 -5.70
C THR A 111 -6.58 4.17 -5.26
N PHE A 112 -5.45 4.85 -5.08
CA PHE A 112 -5.37 6.21 -4.53
C PHE A 112 -6.12 7.27 -5.36
N TYR A 113 -6.23 7.09 -6.67
CA TYR A 113 -6.91 8.02 -7.58
C TYR A 113 -8.45 8.05 -7.42
N LYS A 114 -9.05 6.97 -6.87
CA LYS A 114 -10.52 6.77 -6.90
C LYS A 114 -11.35 7.89 -6.28
N PRO A 115 -11.06 8.39 -5.06
CA PRO A 115 -11.83 9.50 -4.48
C PRO A 115 -11.83 10.75 -5.36
N PHE A 116 -10.67 11.07 -5.94
CA PHE A 116 -10.50 12.27 -6.76
C PHE A 116 -11.25 12.21 -8.08
N ILE A 117 -11.22 11.06 -8.77
CA ILE A 117 -12.05 10.86 -9.99
C ILE A 117 -13.53 10.83 -9.65
N MET A 118 -13.92 10.21 -8.53
CA MET A 118 -15.32 10.24 -8.11
C MET A 118 -15.78 11.65 -7.79
N LEU A 119 -14.94 12.47 -7.14
CA LEU A 119 -15.24 13.87 -6.88
C LEU A 119 -15.42 14.65 -8.20
N TYR A 120 -14.55 14.42 -9.19
CA TYR A 120 -14.64 15.01 -10.52
C TYR A 120 -15.98 14.69 -11.20
N VAL A 121 -16.29 13.41 -11.33
CA VAL A 121 -17.50 12.92 -12.00
C VAL A 121 -18.79 13.37 -11.27
N PHE A 122 -18.81 13.27 -9.94
CA PHE A 122 -20.00 13.68 -9.18
C PHE A 122 -20.24 15.19 -9.20
N THR A 123 -19.17 15.99 -9.32
CA THR A 123 -19.29 17.43 -9.50
C THR A 123 -19.95 17.80 -10.83
N GLN A 124 -19.55 17.15 -11.92
CA GLN A 124 -20.18 17.35 -13.24
C GLN A 124 -21.63 16.91 -13.24
N TYR A 125 -21.87 15.71 -12.70
CA TYR A 125 -23.17 15.11 -12.72
C TYR A 125 -24.24 15.86 -11.91
N ALA A 126 -23.87 16.37 -10.73
CA ALA A 126 -24.72 17.24 -9.93
C ALA A 126 -24.49 18.71 -10.32
N ASN A 127 -24.73 19.06 -11.58
CA ASN A 127 -24.45 20.40 -12.09
C ASN A 127 -25.13 21.51 -11.25
N VAL A 128 -24.44 22.62 -11.07
CA VAL A 128 -24.91 23.80 -10.32
C VAL A 128 -24.69 25.07 -11.14
N SER A 129 -25.45 26.11 -10.82
CA SER A 129 -25.23 27.43 -11.39
C SER A 129 -23.94 28.07 -10.85
N ILE A 130 -23.45 29.09 -11.54
CA ILE A 130 -22.27 29.84 -11.10
C ILE A 130 -22.49 30.48 -9.71
N TYR A 131 -23.73 30.83 -9.39
CA TYR A 131 -24.11 31.39 -8.10
C TYR A 131 -24.07 30.38 -6.96
N GLU A 132 -24.24 29.10 -7.26
CA GLU A 132 -24.18 28.00 -6.31
C GLU A 132 -22.75 27.43 -6.14
N LEU A 133 -21.82 27.78 -7.03
CA LEU A 133 -20.43 27.32 -7.02
C LEU A 133 -19.69 27.58 -5.70
N PRO A 134 -19.81 28.79 -5.06
CA PRO A 134 -19.21 29.04 -3.77
C PRO A 134 -19.67 28.05 -2.70
N ASN A 135 -20.98 27.75 -2.64
CA ASN A 135 -21.53 26.77 -1.70
C ASN A 135 -20.95 25.34 -1.94
N ARG A 136 -20.69 24.99 -3.20
CA ARG A 136 -20.04 23.73 -3.57
C ARG A 136 -18.60 23.66 -3.10
N LEU A 137 -17.84 24.73 -3.29
CA LEU A 137 -16.45 24.81 -2.78
C LEU A 137 -16.42 24.75 -1.25
N LEU A 138 -17.33 25.44 -0.58
CA LEU A 138 -17.48 25.37 0.89
C LEU A 138 -17.87 23.98 1.38
N THR A 139 -18.66 23.21 0.61
CA THR A 139 -18.97 21.81 0.91
C THR A 139 -17.71 20.94 0.97
N VAL A 140 -16.78 21.15 0.01
CA VAL A 140 -15.50 20.43 0.01
C VAL A 140 -14.65 20.80 1.23
N VAL A 141 -14.53 22.10 1.52
CA VAL A 141 -13.82 22.59 2.71
C VAL A 141 -14.40 21.99 3.99
N PHE A 142 -15.71 22.05 4.14
CA PHE A 142 -16.43 21.47 5.28
C PHE A 142 -16.16 19.95 5.40
N GLY A 143 -16.27 19.21 4.30
CA GLY A 143 -16.03 17.77 4.31
C GLY A 143 -14.59 17.42 4.71
N VAL A 144 -13.60 18.16 4.21
CA VAL A 144 -12.19 17.96 4.61
C VAL A 144 -11.99 18.31 6.09
N LEU A 145 -12.64 19.35 6.62
CA LEU A 145 -12.60 19.68 8.05
C LEU A 145 -13.20 18.56 8.91
N VAL A 146 -14.36 18.02 8.53
CA VAL A 146 -14.97 16.88 9.24
C VAL A 146 -14.05 15.64 9.23
N ILE A 147 -13.39 15.39 8.12
CA ILE A 147 -12.40 14.29 8.02
C ILE A 147 -11.24 14.53 8.99
N ILE A 148 -10.70 15.74 9.07
CA ILE A 148 -9.61 16.08 9.99
C ILE A 148 -10.02 15.84 11.44
N LEU A 149 -11.20 16.33 11.83
CA LEU A 149 -11.73 16.17 13.17
C LEU A 149 -12.06 14.70 13.49
N GLY A 150 -12.69 14.00 12.56
CA GLY A 150 -13.13 12.61 12.75
C GLY A 150 -12.01 11.58 12.65
N THR A 151 -10.98 11.84 11.84
CA THR A 151 -9.84 10.93 11.77
C THR A 151 -8.98 11.02 13.01
N ASN A 152 -9.32 12.00 13.91
CA ASN A 152 -8.55 12.29 15.09
C ASN A 152 -7.14 11.82 14.81
N ILE A 153 -6.29 12.68 14.27
CA ILE A 153 -4.91 12.30 13.95
C ILE A 153 -4.29 11.90 15.29
N LYS A 154 -4.82 10.83 15.86
CA LYS A 154 -4.16 10.10 16.91
C LYS A 154 -2.82 9.84 16.30
N ARG A 155 -1.80 10.46 16.85
CA ARG A 155 -0.42 10.07 16.65
C ARG A 155 -0.46 8.56 16.80
N SER A 156 -0.65 7.84 15.69
CA SER A 156 -0.57 6.38 15.74
C SER A 156 0.80 6.17 16.32
N ASN A 157 0.86 5.30 17.27
CA ASN A 157 2.09 5.01 17.94
C ASN A 157 2.96 4.27 16.89
N SER A 158 3.60 5.06 15.98
CA SER A 158 4.45 4.51 14.92
C SER A 158 5.52 3.60 15.53
N LYS A 159 5.86 3.84 16.77
CA LYS A 159 6.76 3.04 17.59
C LYS A 159 6.11 1.69 17.93
N GLU A 160 4.89 1.66 18.43
CA GLU A 160 4.15 0.44 18.73
C GLU A 160 3.92 -0.45 17.49
N ILE A 161 3.64 0.18 16.33
CA ILE A 161 3.51 -0.57 15.07
C ILE A 161 4.84 -1.20 14.66
N MET A 162 5.96 -0.51 14.88
CA MET A 162 7.30 -1.06 14.66
C MET A 162 7.57 -2.21 15.61
N GLU A 163 7.36 -2.00 16.91
CA GLU A 163 7.56 -2.99 17.96
C GLU A 163 6.77 -4.28 17.68
N ASN A 164 5.50 -4.16 17.29
CA ASN A 164 4.68 -5.32 16.92
C ASN A 164 5.22 -6.07 15.71
N SER A 165 5.71 -5.36 14.68
CA SER A 165 6.29 -6.01 13.49
C SER A 165 7.60 -6.71 13.81
N VAL A 166 8.46 -6.06 14.60
CA VAL A 166 9.75 -6.62 15.04
C VAL A 166 9.52 -7.81 15.97
N ASN A 167 8.58 -7.72 16.92
CA ASN A 167 8.22 -8.83 17.80
C ASN A 167 7.70 -10.05 17.01
N SER A 168 6.84 -9.83 16.01
CA SER A 168 6.35 -10.90 15.14
C SER A 168 7.47 -11.57 14.35
N ALA A 169 8.47 -10.82 13.90
CA ALA A 169 9.63 -11.37 13.22
C ALA A 169 10.48 -12.22 14.19
N PHE A 170 10.68 -11.76 15.41
CA PHE A 170 11.43 -12.53 16.41
C PHE A 170 10.71 -13.81 16.85
N PHE A 171 9.39 -13.82 16.94
CA PHE A 171 8.62 -15.06 17.15
C PHE A 171 8.83 -16.06 16.01
N ASN A 172 8.95 -15.57 14.79
CA ASN A 172 9.21 -16.43 13.64
C ASN A 172 10.65 -16.96 13.68
N ILE A 173 11.65 -16.10 13.97
CA ILE A 173 13.05 -16.49 14.13
C ILE A 173 13.22 -17.51 15.29
N GLN A 174 12.52 -17.30 16.41
CA GLN A 174 12.51 -18.27 17.52
C GLN A 174 12.12 -19.67 17.03
N LYS A 175 11.00 -19.78 16.30
CA LYS A 175 10.55 -21.07 15.75
C LYS A 175 11.55 -21.68 14.77
N GLN A 176 12.19 -20.85 13.94
CA GLN A 176 13.25 -21.33 13.03
C GLN A 176 14.43 -21.92 13.84
N ILE A 177 14.87 -21.26 14.91
CA ILE A 177 15.97 -21.74 15.76
C ILE A 177 15.57 -23.05 16.49
N GLU A 178 14.34 -23.13 17.02
CA GLU A 178 13.80 -24.33 17.64
C GLU A 178 13.79 -25.50 16.63
N ASN A 179 13.34 -25.25 15.39
CA ASN A 179 13.37 -26.26 14.33
C ASN A 179 14.80 -26.69 13.98
N ILE A 180 15.76 -25.76 13.92
CA ILE A 180 17.19 -26.10 13.67
C ILE A 180 17.74 -27.00 14.78
N ILE A 181 17.42 -26.73 16.05
CA ILE A 181 17.82 -27.57 17.18
C ILE A 181 17.23 -28.97 17.09
N ASP A 182 16.06 -29.11 16.44
CA ASP A 182 15.36 -30.38 16.17
C ASP A 182 15.74 -30.97 14.79
N ASP A 183 16.86 -30.55 14.20
CA ASP A 183 17.39 -31.00 12.90
C ASP A 183 16.41 -30.84 11.74
N LYS A 184 15.66 -29.70 11.72
CA LYS A 184 14.69 -29.36 10.68
C LYS A 184 14.91 -27.96 10.16
N TYR A 185 14.75 -27.76 8.85
CA TYR A 185 14.72 -26.44 8.24
C TYR A 185 13.35 -26.21 7.59
N ASP A 186 12.73 -25.05 7.86
CA ASP A 186 11.40 -24.68 7.35
C ASP A 186 11.48 -23.40 6.51
N GLU A 187 11.45 -23.57 5.19
CA GLU A 187 11.53 -22.46 4.23
C GLU A 187 10.29 -21.53 4.32
N GLU A 188 9.12 -22.07 4.73
CA GLU A 188 7.90 -21.25 4.88
C GLU A 188 8.04 -20.23 6.01
N LEU A 189 8.70 -20.58 7.10
CA LEU A 189 8.99 -19.64 8.19
C LEU A 189 9.92 -18.53 7.72
N THR A 190 10.95 -18.85 6.94
CA THR A 190 11.87 -17.85 6.36
C THR A 190 11.13 -16.88 5.46
N GLU A 191 10.27 -17.38 4.56
CA GLU A 191 9.44 -16.51 3.70
C GLU A 191 8.48 -15.63 4.49
N ASN A 192 7.87 -16.16 5.55
CA ASN A 192 6.94 -15.38 6.38
C ASN A 192 7.65 -14.26 7.15
N CYS A 193 8.87 -14.48 7.62
CA CYS A 193 9.70 -13.43 8.20
C CYS A 193 10.01 -12.33 7.19
N SER A 194 10.43 -12.69 5.98
CA SER A 194 10.72 -11.75 4.90
C SER A 194 9.50 -10.90 4.53
N LYS A 195 8.29 -11.46 4.51
CA LYS A 195 7.05 -10.70 4.28
C LYS A 195 6.82 -9.63 5.36
N ILE A 196 7.04 -9.97 6.63
CA ILE A 196 6.92 -9.01 7.75
C ILE A 196 7.94 -7.88 7.58
N MET A 197 9.16 -8.22 7.18
CA MET A 197 10.23 -7.24 7.00
C MET A 197 10.00 -6.34 5.78
N MET A 198 9.47 -6.85 4.68
CA MET A 198 9.07 -6.04 3.52
C MET A 198 8.00 -4.99 3.89
N ASP A 199 7.03 -5.34 4.77
CA ASP A 199 6.05 -4.38 5.27
C ASP A 199 6.70 -3.28 6.12
N LEU A 200 7.78 -3.58 6.84
CA LEU A 200 8.54 -2.58 7.58
C LEU A 200 9.21 -1.57 6.64
N VAL A 201 9.79 -2.03 5.52
CA VAL A 201 10.37 -1.16 4.49
C VAL A 201 9.31 -0.27 3.84
N TYR A 202 8.12 -0.79 3.58
CA TYR A 202 6.99 0.02 3.09
C TYR A 202 6.64 1.15 4.06
N LYS A 203 6.67 0.90 5.37
CA LYS A 203 6.46 1.94 6.39
C LYS A 203 7.55 3.02 6.35
N VAL A 204 8.80 2.63 6.12
CA VAL A 204 9.91 3.60 5.91
C VAL A 204 9.62 4.47 4.67
N TYR A 205 9.23 3.84 3.56
CA TYR A 205 8.93 4.53 2.30
C TYR A 205 7.83 5.59 2.44
N ILE A 206 6.71 5.28 3.10
CA ILE A 206 5.58 6.22 3.22
C ILE A 206 5.87 7.42 4.14
N THR A 207 6.94 7.37 4.95
CA THR A 207 7.36 8.51 5.78
C THR A 207 8.16 9.57 5.02
N ARG A 208 8.50 9.33 3.76
CA ARG A 208 9.21 10.28 2.89
C ARG A 208 8.53 11.64 2.81
N TYR A 209 9.33 12.70 2.85
CA TYR A 209 8.80 14.05 2.75
C TYR A 209 9.75 14.99 2.01
N LYS A 210 9.28 15.60 0.92
CA LYS A 210 10.06 16.49 0.04
C LYS A 210 11.37 15.81 -0.39
N LYS A 211 12.53 16.39 -0.03
CA LYS A 211 13.86 15.90 -0.37
C LYS A 211 14.44 14.90 0.63
N TYR A 212 13.68 14.46 1.62
CA TYR A 212 14.17 13.55 2.65
C TYR A 212 13.57 12.16 2.54
N LEU A 213 14.41 11.14 2.77
CA LEU A 213 14.02 9.74 2.62
C LEU A 213 13.08 9.26 3.73
N THR A 214 13.29 9.70 4.97
CA THR A 214 12.53 9.15 6.10
C THR A 214 12.56 10.06 7.34
N THR A 215 11.97 9.56 8.44
CA THR A 215 12.00 10.15 9.79
C THR A 215 13.09 9.52 10.65
N ASN A 216 13.31 10.05 11.88
CA ASN A 216 14.22 9.44 12.83
C ASN A 216 13.87 7.99 13.15
N LEU A 217 12.58 7.70 13.39
CA LEU A 217 12.14 6.31 13.58
C LEU A 217 12.33 5.48 12.31
N GLY A 218 12.02 6.04 11.14
CA GLY A 218 12.17 5.33 9.87
C GLY A 218 13.62 4.96 9.55
N LYS A 219 14.60 5.75 9.97
CA LYS A 219 16.02 5.40 9.94
C LYS A 219 16.30 4.12 10.73
N ILE A 220 15.77 4.05 11.96
CA ILE A 220 15.94 2.86 12.81
C ILE A 220 15.21 1.65 12.22
N GLN A 221 14.00 1.84 11.73
CA GLN A 221 13.24 0.78 11.05
C GLN A 221 14.00 0.18 9.86
N PHE A 222 14.67 1.01 9.08
CA PHE A 222 15.48 0.53 7.95
C PHE A 222 16.71 -0.27 8.39
N LYS A 223 17.39 0.16 9.45
CA LYS A 223 18.50 -0.60 10.03
C LYS A 223 18.04 -1.93 10.63
N LEU A 224 16.91 -1.92 11.36
CA LEU A 224 16.28 -3.14 11.89
C LEU A 224 15.90 -4.11 10.76
N TYR A 225 15.32 -3.59 9.67
CA TYR A 225 15.04 -4.42 8.51
C TYR A 225 16.28 -5.14 8.00
N LEU A 226 17.38 -4.42 7.77
CA LEU A 226 18.59 -5.02 7.23
C LEU A 226 19.19 -6.08 8.18
N ASN A 227 19.24 -5.81 9.48
CA ASN A 227 19.79 -6.76 10.44
C ASN A 227 18.92 -8.00 10.62
N ILE A 228 17.60 -7.82 10.78
CA ILE A 228 16.68 -8.94 11.03
C ILE A 228 16.55 -9.80 9.77
N GLU A 229 16.44 -9.18 8.59
CA GLU A 229 16.33 -9.94 7.36
C GLU A 229 17.64 -10.64 7.00
N TYR A 230 18.79 -10.01 7.23
CA TYR A 230 20.07 -10.67 7.07
C TYR A 230 20.22 -11.86 8.03
N LEU A 231 19.78 -11.73 9.28
CA LEU A 231 19.75 -12.84 10.25
C LEU A 231 18.84 -13.97 9.76
N ASN A 232 17.64 -13.63 9.27
CA ASN A 232 16.67 -14.57 8.73
C ASN A 232 17.25 -15.40 7.57
N ILE A 233 17.95 -14.77 6.64
CA ILE A 233 18.62 -15.43 5.51
C ILE A 233 19.80 -16.30 6.01
N TYR A 234 20.56 -15.78 6.96
CA TYR A 234 21.75 -16.45 7.49
C TYR A 234 21.43 -17.70 8.32
N LEU A 235 20.20 -17.85 8.80
CA LEU A 235 19.76 -19.06 9.53
C LEU A 235 19.87 -20.33 8.67
N LYS A 236 19.80 -20.23 7.35
CA LYS A 236 20.05 -21.36 6.45
C LYS A 236 21.50 -21.83 6.53
N ASP A 237 22.45 -20.90 6.44
CA ASP A 237 23.88 -21.21 6.56
C ASP A 237 24.21 -21.77 7.96
N ILE A 238 23.47 -21.32 8.99
CA ILE A 238 23.59 -21.81 10.37
C ILE A 238 23.08 -23.26 10.46
N TYR A 239 21.96 -23.58 9.82
CA TYR A 239 21.42 -24.94 9.78
C TYR A 239 22.42 -25.92 9.17
N GLU A 240 23.00 -25.58 7.99
CA GLU A 240 24.02 -26.41 7.33
C GLU A 240 25.25 -26.62 8.23
N GLN A 241 25.71 -25.59 8.96
CA GLN A 241 26.84 -25.70 9.88
C GLN A 241 26.51 -26.43 11.18
N TYR A 242 25.25 -26.43 11.60
CA TYR A 242 24.77 -27.19 12.74
C TYR A 242 24.72 -28.69 12.40
N GLU A 243 24.21 -29.05 11.20
CA GLU A 243 24.28 -30.44 10.69
C GLU A 243 25.72 -30.94 10.54
N GLU A 244 26.67 -30.09 10.18
CA GLU A 244 28.09 -30.41 10.09
C GLU A 244 28.81 -30.41 11.46
N GLU A 245 28.10 -30.29 12.56
CA GLU A 245 28.63 -30.21 13.95
C GLU A 245 29.63 -29.03 14.17
N LYS A 246 29.69 -28.04 13.28
CA LYS A 246 30.55 -26.87 13.43
C LYS A 246 29.99 -25.88 14.44
N ILE A 247 28.68 -25.94 14.72
CA ILE A 247 27.96 -25.17 15.72
C ILE A 247 27.41 -26.12 16.77
N SER A 248 27.71 -25.90 18.04
CA SER A 248 27.25 -26.77 19.12
C SER A 248 25.82 -26.45 19.55
N LYS A 249 25.12 -27.43 20.11
CA LYS A 249 23.78 -27.24 20.69
C LYS A 249 23.76 -26.18 21.79
N GLU A 250 24.83 -26.07 22.58
CA GLU A 250 24.96 -25.03 23.61
C GLU A 250 24.95 -23.62 23.00
N GLN A 251 25.63 -23.42 21.87
CA GLN A 251 25.64 -22.15 21.15
C GLN A 251 24.27 -21.78 20.62
N MET A 252 23.54 -22.78 20.08
CA MET A 252 22.15 -22.57 19.62
C MET A 252 21.19 -22.25 20.76
N LEU A 253 21.34 -22.89 21.93
CA LEU A 253 20.54 -22.56 23.12
C LEU A 253 20.84 -21.18 23.67
N ASP A 254 22.10 -20.72 23.68
CA ASP A 254 22.46 -19.37 24.06
C ASP A 254 21.85 -18.34 23.08
N PHE A 255 21.84 -18.64 21.79
CA PHE A 255 21.20 -17.81 20.77
C PHE A 255 19.68 -17.76 20.99
N LEU A 256 19.01 -18.92 21.16
CA LEU A 256 17.59 -18.99 21.46
C LEU A 256 17.23 -18.17 22.70
N SER A 257 18.01 -18.28 23.77
CA SER A 257 17.78 -17.53 25.02
C SER A 257 17.84 -16.01 24.85
N LEU A 258 18.67 -15.51 23.93
CA LEU A 258 18.69 -14.08 23.59
C LEU A 258 17.45 -13.64 22.84
N ILE A 259 17.00 -14.43 21.87
CA ILE A 259 15.78 -14.13 21.10
C ILE A 259 14.56 -14.15 22.02
N GLU A 260 14.46 -15.10 22.94
CA GLU A 260 13.39 -15.15 23.94
C GLU A 260 13.37 -13.92 24.87
N LEU A 261 14.54 -13.41 25.26
CA LEU A 261 14.62 -12.21 26.06
C LEU A 261 14.15 -10.97 25.28
N ILE A 262 14.47 -10.86 23.98
CA ILE A 262 13.98 -9.79 23.12
C ILE A 262 12.44 -9.85 23.01
N ILE A 263 11.88 -11.04 22.80
CA ILE A 263 10.42 -11.26 22.77
C ILE A 263 9.78 -10.90 24.11
N LYS A 264 10.36 -11.33 25.23
CA LYS A 264 9.89 -10.98 26.59
C LYS A 264 9.86 -9.49 26.80
N HIS A 265 10.87 -8.76 26.31
CA HIS A 265 10.95 -7.32 26.43
C HIS A 265 9.79 -6.63 25.71
N PHE A 266 9.52 -6.97 24.44
CA PHE A 266 8.38 -6.43 23.71
C PHE A 266 7.02 -6.74 24.37
N ASN A 267 6.94 -7.87 25.07
CA ASN A 267 5.78 -8.26 25.88
C ASN A 267 5.80 -7.66 27.31
N LYS A 268 6.73 -6.70 27.58
CA LYS A 268 6.89 -6.03 28.89
C LYS A 268 7.25 -6.98 30.04
N GLY A 269 7.88 -8.11 29.75
CA GLY A 269 8.27 -9.11 30.73
C GLY A 269 9.71 -8.97 31.27
N CYS A 270 10.58 -8.14 30.65
CA CYS A 270 11.92 -7.82 31.12
C CYS A 270 12.36 -6.42 30.72
N LYS A 271 13.42 -5.91 31.36
CA LYS A 271 14.00 -4.59 31.05
C LYS A 271 15.00 -4.70 29.89
N LEU A 272 15.11 -3.62 29.10
CA LEU A 272 16.09 -3.55 28.00
C LEU A 272 17.54 -3.75 28.51
N GLN A 273 17.85 -3.29 29.70
CA GLN A 273 19.17 -3.46 30.31
C GLN A 273 19.58 -4.94 30.45
N ASP A 274 18.62 -5.83 30.75
CA ASP A 274 18.86 -7.26 30.89
C ASP A 274 19.29 -7.87 29.55
N ILE A 275 18.68 -7.45 28.44
CA ILE A 275 19.04 -7.88 27.10
C ILE A 275 20.43 -7.36 26.71
N ILE A 276 20.70 -6.07 26.97
CA ILE A 276 22.01 -5.46 26.68
C ILE A 276 23.12 -6.19 27.43
N TYR A 277 22.89 -6.51 28.70
CA TYR A 277 23.86 -7.25 29.50
C TYR A 277 24.09 -8.66 28.93
N LYS A 278 23.02 -9.42 28.70
CA LYS A 278 23.08 -10.78 28.15
C LYS A 278 23.74 -10.81 26.77
N SER A 279 23.38 -9.88 25.87
CA SER A 279 23.95 -9.83 24.51
C SER A 279 25.46 -9.57 24.52
N LYS A 280 25.93 -8.67 25.37
CA LYS A 280 27.36 -8.41 25.56
C LYS A 280 28.08 -9.63 26.16
N PHE A 281 27.50 -10.22 27.20
CA PHE A 281 28.08 -11.41 27.84
C PHE A 281 28.27 -12.56 26.86
N VAL A 282 27.24 -12.88 26.07
CA VAL A 282 27.30 -13.96 25.10
C VAL A 282 28.25 -13.63 23.95
N SER A 283 28.25 -12.38 23.46
CA SER A 283 29.20 -11.92 22.44
C SER A 283 30.65 -12.04 22.89
N GLU A 284 30.95 -11.72 24.17
CA GLU A 284 32.30 -11.88 24.73
C GLU A 284 32.67 -13.38 24.93
N LYS A 285 31.71 -14.22 25.39
CA LYS A 285 31.90 -15.66 25.56
C LYS A 285 32.38 -16.32 24.27
N TYR A 286 31.80 -15.92 23.13
CA TYR A 286 32.08 -16.55 21.83
C TYR A 286 33.03 -15.74 20.93
N LYS A 287 33.65 -14.67 21.40
CA LYS A 287 34.55 -13.80 20.62
C LYS A 287 35.72 -14.55 19.94
N LYS A 288 36.15 -15.68 20.50
CA LYS A 288 37.16 -16.57 19.93
C LYS A 288 36.57 -17.79 19.22
N GLY A 289 35.26 -17.85 19.03
CA GLY A 289 34.54 -18.93 18.38
C GLY A 289 34.64 -18.90 16.84
N SER A 290 33.87 -19.76 16.17
CA SER A 290 33.79 -19.76 14.71
C SER A 290 33.30 -18.42 14.18
N TYR A 291 33.67 -18.11 12.92
CA TYR A 291 33.25 -16.86 12.27
C TYR A 291 31.72 -16.72 12.29
N SER A 292 30.99 -17.79 12.01
CA SER A 292 29.52 -17.79 11.92
C SER A 292 28.83 -17.47 13.24
N ILE A 293 29.32 -18.02 14.32
CA ILE A 293 28.81 -17.71 15.68
C ILE A 293 29.07 -16.25 16.06
N ASN A 294 30.26 -15.75 15.75
CA ASN A 294 30.57 -14.35 15.99
C ASN A 294 29.67 -13.41 15.19
N GLU A 295 29.35 -13.77 13.95
CA GLU A 295 28.46 -12.97 13.09
C GLU A 295 27.05 -12.92 13.66
N ILE A 296 26.48 -14.07 14.13
CA ILE A 296 25.15 -14.12 14.78
C ILE A 296 25.07 -13.15 15.95
N PHE A 297 26.00 -13.26 16.90
CA PHE A 297 25.97 -12.43 18.11
C PHE A 297 26.25 -10.95 17.80
N PHE A 298 27.03 -10.67 16.77
CA PHE A 298 27.24 -9.32 16.28
C PHE A 298 25.94 -8.72 15.71
N ILE A 299 25.19 -9.47 14.89
CA ILE A 299 23.91 -9.05 14.33
C ILE A 299 22.91 -8.79 15.46
N VAL A 300 22.78 -9.72 16.42
CA VAL A 300 21.84 -9.60 17.53
C VAL A 300 22.20 -8.39 18.42
N THR A 301 23.49 -8.18 18.69
CA THR A 301 23.95 -7.00 19.46
C THR A 301 23.62 -5.71 18.71
N SER A 302 23.79 -5.68 17.38
CA SER A 302 23.42 -4.53 16.56
C SER A 302 21.91 -4.25 16.60
N ILE A 303 21.08 -5.30 16.59
CA ILE A 303 19.62 -5.17 16.74
C ILE A 303 19.26 -4.60 18.11
N VAL A 304 19.88 -5.09 19.19
CA VAL A 304 19.63 -4.59 20.55
C VAL A 304 20.01 -3.10 20.68
N GLU A 305 21.12 -2.67 20.07
CA GLU A 305 21.48 -1.25 20.00
C GLU A 305 20.43 -0.40 19.30
N GLN A 306 19.83 -0.92 18.22
CA GLN A 306 18.78 -0.22 17.47
C GLN A 306 17.45 -0.17 18.23
N ILE A 307 17.10 -1.22 18.98
CA ILE A 307 15.94 -1.23 19.87
C ILE A 307 16.14 -0.14 20.94
N LYS A 308 17.34 -0.04 21.52
CA LYS A 308 17.69 1.03 22.46
C LYS A 308 17.55 2.42 21.82
N GLU A 309 18.15 2.63 20.62
CA GLU A 309 18.02 3.90 19.87
C GLU A 309 16.53 4.28 19.66
N ALA A 310 15.67 3.29 19.43
CA ALA A 310 14.23 3.50 19.25
C ALA A 310 13.51 3.84 20.58
N GLU A 311 13.91 3.24 21.69
CA GLU A 311 13.35 3.55 23.02
C GLU A 311 13.74 4.94 23.51
N ASP A 312 14.98 5.34 23.26
CA ASP A 312 15.53 6.64 23.64
C ASP A 312 14.93 7.81 22.82
N LEU A 313 14.19 7.52 21.73
CA LEU A 313 13.52 8.54 20.94
C LEU A 313 12.32 9.15 21.69
N ASP A 314 12.41 10.45 21.97
CA ASP A 314 11.26 11.23 22.45
C ASP A 314 10.08 11.18 21.49
N SER A 315 8.85 11.21 22.01
CA SER A 315 7.61 11.19 21.23
C SER A 315 7.52 12.31 20.18
N LYS A 316 8.16 13.46 20.43
CA LYS A 316 8.27 14.59 19.49
C LYS A 316 9.28 14.31 18.36
N MET A 317 10.28 13.47 18.60
CA MET A 317 11.35 13.15 17.65
C MET A 317 10.98 11.99 16.71
N VAL A 318 10.10 11.07 17.13
CA VAL A 318 9.71 9.87 16.38
C VAL A 318 9.36 10.18 14.91
N ASN A 319 8.46 11.14 14.70
CA ASN A 319 8.00 11.52 13.36
C ASN A 319 8.74 12.75 12.78
N ARG A 320 9.85 13.18 13.40
CA ARG A 320 10.68 14.26 12.86
C ARG A 320 11.48 13.76 11.68
N ILE A 321 11.55 14.57 10.62
CA ILE A 321 12.32 14.27 9.42
C ILE A 321 13.80 14.12 9.77
N TYR A 322 14.40 13.02 9.32
CA TYR A 322 15.84 12.80 9.44
C TYR A 322 16.56 13.51 8.29
N LYS A 323 17.24 14.61 8.61
CA LYS A 323 17.75 15.54 7.60
C LYS A 323 19.01 15.04 6.87
N GLU A 324 19.74 14.11 7.45
CA GLU A 324 20.97 13.58 6.85
C GLU A 324 20.69 12.64 5.66
N TRP A 325 19.49 12.05 5.61
CA TRP A 325 19.10 11.17 4.49
C TRP A 325 18.30 11.96 3.47
N GLU A 326 18.98 12.45 2.44
CA GLU A 326 18.35 13.12 1.32
C GLU A 326 17.93 12.12 0.22
N ARG A 327 16.88 12.45 -0.51
CA ARG A 327 16.40 11.67 -1.64
C ARG A 327 17.35 11.83 -2.81
N THR A 328 17.56 10.74 -3.51
CA THR A 328 18.38 10.68 -4.71
C THR A 328 17.61 11.08 -5.96
N TYR A 329 18.27 10.95 -7.11
CA TYR A 329 17.66 11.23 -8.42
C TYR A 329 16.44 10.33 -8.72
N LEU A 330 16.40 9.08 -8.21
CA LEU A 330 15.30 8.13 -8.44
C LEU A 330 13.93 8.68 -8.03
N ASP A 331 13.89 9.48 -6.98
CA ASP A 331 12.66 10.02 -6.41
C ASP A 331 12.34 11.46 -6.82
N LYS A 332 13.16 12.07 -7.68
CA LYS A 332 12.88 13.42 -8.16
C LYS A 332 11.65 13.42 -9.09
N PRO A 333 10.66 14.31 -8.92
CA PRO A 333 9.45 14.34 -9.74
C PRO A 333 9.72 14.36 -11.24
N ARG A 334 10.81 15.01 -11.66
CA ARG A 334 11.19 15.15 -13.06
C ARG A 334 11.71 13.85 -13.67
N SER A 335 12.39 13.01 -12.90
CA SER A 335 12.85 11.69 -13.32
C SER A 335 11.71 10.69 -13.35
N LEU A 336 10.83 10.74 -12.35
CA LEU A 336 9.62 9.92 -12.30
C LEU A 336 8.71 10.22 -13.51
N PHE A 337 8.56 11.49 -13.90
CA PHE A 337 7.77 11.86 -15.06
C PHE A 337 8.38 11.28 -16.35
N LYS A 338 9.71 11.41 -16.55
CA LYS A 338 10.41 10.84 -17.70
C LYS A 338 10.36 9.32 -17.74
N GLU A 339 10.54 8.67 -16.61
CA GLU A 339 10.58 7.20 -16.51
C GLU A 339 9.20 6.56 -16.76
N TYR A 340 8.12 7.21 -16.32
CA TYR A 340 6.77 6.67 -16.42
C TYR A 340 5.96 7.19 -17.61
N PHE A 341 6.35 8.32 -18.21
CA PHE A 341 5.72 8.86 -19.44
C PHE A 341 6.18 8.11 -20.69
N VAL A 342 6.30 6.79 -20.54
CA VAL A 342 6.57 5.86 -21.64
C VAL A 342 5.27 5.13 -21.95
N THR A 343 4.92 5.05 -23.22
CA THR A 343 3.68 4.40 -23.69
C THR A 343 3.54 2.94 -23.25
N SER A 344 4.65 2.27 -22.97
CA SER A 344 4.68 0.91 -22.42
C SER A 344 4.33 0.84 -20.93
N SER A 345 4.41 1.95 -20.17
CA SER A 345 4.20 1.91 -18.73
C SER A 345 2.74 1.62 -18.38
N ILE A 346 2.54 0.76 -17.36
CA ILE A 346 1.21 0.42 -16.83
C ILE A 346 0.41 1.66 -16.43
N ARG A 347 1.10 2.67 -15.86
CA ARG A 347 0.49 3.93 -15.41
C ARG A 347 -0.08 4.71 -16.59
N PHE A 348 0.70 4.84 -17.69
CA PHE A 348 0.26 5.53 -18.90
C PHE A 348 -0.92 4.79 -19.56
N LYS A 349 -0.78 3.49 -19.81
CA LYS A 349 -1.84 2.67 -20.41
C LYS A 349 -3.14 2.72 -19.61
N PHE A 350 -3.04 2.64 -18.29
CA PHE A 350 -4.21 2.71 -17.42
C PHE A 350 -4.86 4.09 -17.42
N ALA A 351 -4.06 5.17 -17.33
CA ALA A 351 -4.56 6.54 -17.38
C ALA A 351 -5.26 6.85 -18.71
N MET A 352 -4.68 6.44 -19.83
CA MET A 352 -5.28 6.57 -21.17
C MET A 352 -6.60 5.80 -21.28
N ARG A 353 -6.62 4.54 -20.84
CA ARG A 353 -7.83 3.71 -20.85
C ARG A 353 -8.95 4.35 -20.03
N MET A 354 -8.63 4.81 -18.82
CA MET A 354 -9.60 5.44 -17.93
C MET A 354 -10.11 6.76 -18.52
N ALA A 355 -9.22 7.61 -19.04
CA ALA A 355 -9.57 8.90 -19.63
C ALA A 355 -10.50 8.72 -20.85
N ILE A 356 -10.12 7.89 -21.81
CA ILE A 356 -10.96 7.66 -23.01
C ILE A 356 -12.33 7.10 -22.61
N THR A 357 -12.35 6.07 -21.74
CA THR A 357 -13.61 5.39 -21.39
C THR A 357 -14.56 6.28 -20.60
N LEU A 358 -14.04 7.04 -19.61
CA LEU A 358 -14.88 7.92 -18.80
C LEU A 358 -15.34 9.14 -19.58
N THR A 359 -14.45 9.80 -20.32
CA THR A 359 -14.81 10.96 -21.16
C THR A 359 -15.93 10.60 -22.14
N PHE A 360 -15.79 9.46 -22.83
CA PHE A 360 -16.82 8.99 -23.75
C PHE A 360 -18.13 8.67 -23.03
N SER A 361 -18.07 8.07 -21.85
CA SER A 361 -19.27 7.74 -21.06
C SER A 361 -19.96 9.00 -20.51
N ILE A 362 -19.20 10.01 -20.09
CA ILE A 362 -19.72 11.30 -19.63
C ILE A 362 -20.38 12.03 -20.81
N PHE A 363 -19.70 12.10 -21.95
CA PHE A 363 -20.23 12.74 -23.17
C PHE A 363 -21.56 12.13 -23.60
N ILE A 364 -21.67 10.78 -23.61
CA ILE A 364 -22.94 10.12 -23.94
C ILE A 364 -24.01 10.43 -22.89
N ALA A 365 -23.66 10.46 -21.61
CA ALA A 365 -24.60 10.78 -20.54
C ALA A 365 -25.19 12.19 -20.67
N GLU A 366 -24.35 13.17 -20.99
CA GLU A 366 -24.78 14.55 -21.23
C GLU A 366 -25.60 14.69 -22.51
N LEU A 367 -25.18 14.05 -23.60
CA LEU A 367 -25.91 14.06 -24.89
C LEU A 367 -27.31 13.48 -24.77
N LEU A 368 -27.47 12.38 -24.02
CA LEU A 368 -28.76 11.70 -23.85
C LEU A 368 -29.64 12.33 -22.76
N GLY A 369 -29.07 13.17 -21.88
CA GLY A 369 -29.80 13.78 -20.77
C GLY A 369 -30.33 12.83 -19.70
N TYR A 370 -29.90 11.55 -19.70
CA TYR A 370 -30.36 10.54 -18.75
C TYR A 370 -29.51 10.53 -17.47
N TYR A 371 -29.97 11.22 -16.44
CA TYR A 371 -29.24 11.32 -15.18
C TYR A 371 -28.89 9.97 -14.51
N LYS A 372 -29.60 8.87 -14.80
CA LYS A 372 -29.29 7.54 -14.20
C LYS A 372 -28.12 6.81 -14.84
N ILE A 373 -27.57 7.29 -15.95
CA ILE A 373 -26.33 6.77 -16.55
C ILE A 373 -25.14 6.88 -15.58
N ILE A 374 -25.22 7.74 -14.55
CA ILE A 374 -24.23 7.82 -13.48
C ILE A 374 -23.93 6.46 -12.87
N TRP A 375 -24.89 5.53 -12.80
CA TRP A 375 -24.64 4.20 -12.25
C TRP A 375 -23.74 3.35 -13.14
N ALA A 376 -23.80 3.53 -14.47
CA ALA A 376 -22.85 2.92 -15.39
C ALA A 376 -21.45 3.53 -15.19
N ILE A 377 -21.35 4.86 -15.09
CA ILE A 377 -20.08 5.56 -14.87
C ILE A 377 -19.45 5.16 -13.54
N ILE A 378 -20.22 5.09 -12.44
CA ILE A 378 -19.73 4.58 -11.14
C ILE A 378 -19.24 3.14 -11.26
N THR A 379 -19.94 2.31 -12.05
CA THR A 379 -19.52 0.93 -12.29
C THR A 379 -18.18 0.91 -13.03
N ILE A 380 -18.03 1.69 -14.10
CA ILE A 380 -16.78 1.83 -14.86
C ILE A 380 -15.62 2.22 -13.92
N MET A 381 -15.78 3.30 -13.14
CA MET A 381 -14.74 3.77 -12.20
C MET A 381 -14.36 2.74 -11.14
N SER A 382 -15.32 1.92 -10.70
CA SER A 382 -15.10 0.98 -9.60
C SER A 382 -14.44 -0.33 -10.01
N ILE A 383 -14.77 -0.86 -11.22
CA ILE A 383 -14.27 -2.16 -11.70
C ILE A 383 -13.04 -2.04 -12.58
N MET A 384 -12.83 -0.94 -13.30
CA MET A 384 -11.65 -0.76 -14.14
C MET A 384 -10.38 -0.76 -13.32
N GLN A 385 -9.45 -1.65 -13.67
CA GLN A 385 -8.18 -1.83 -13.00
C GLN A 385 -7.02 -1.74 -13.99
N PRO A 386 -5.78 -1.51 -13.50
CA PRO A 386 -4.60 -1.52 -14.37
C PRO A 386 -4.43 -2.83 -15.14
N TYR A 387 -4.66 -3.98 -14.49
CA TYR A 387 -4.56 -5.31 -15.11
C TYR A 387 -5.91 -5.84 -15.57
N TYR A 388 -5.89 -6.56 -16.66
CA TYR A 388 -7.09 -7.19 -17.24
C TYR A 388 -7.73 -8.20 -16.28
N GLU A 389 -6.92 -9.04 -15.66
CA GLU A 389 -7.34 -10.10 -14.74
C GLU A 389 -8.00 -9.54 -13.48
N ASP A 390 -7.42 -8.47 -12.90
CA ASP A 390 -8.00 -7.75 -11.76
C ASP A 390 -9.37 -7.15 -12.10
N THR A 391 -9.54 -6.67 -13.35
CA THR A 391 -10.81 -6.12 -13.81
C THR A 391 -11.88 -7.20 -13.90
N ILE A 392 -11.53 -8.40 -14.42
CA ILE A 392 -12.48 -9.52 -14.49
C ILE A 392 -12.91 -9.96 -13.09
N SER A 393 -11.97 -10.11 -12.17
CA SER A 393 -12.26 -10.47 -10.78
C SER A 393 -13.22 -9.46 -10.15
N LYS A 394 -12.92 -8.17 -10.24
CA LYS A 394 -13.79 -7.11 -9.70
C LYS A 394 -15.14 -7.01 -10.40
N THR A 395 -15.21 -7.33 -11.67
CA THR A 395 -16.48 -7.41 -12.40
C THR A 395 -17.39 -8.47 -11.80
N LYS A 396 -16.87 -9.69 -11.58
CA LYS A 396 -17.64 -10.78 -10.95
C LYS A 396 -18.13 -10.39 -9.56
N GLU A 397 -17.24 -9.82 -8.74
CA GLU A 397 -17.58 -9.35 -7.39
C GLU A 397 -18.61 -8.21 -7.41
N ARG A 398 -18.53 -7.28 -8.37
CA ARG A 398 -19.48 -6.19 -8.56
C ARG A 398 -20.86 -6.69 -8.90
N ILE A 399 -20.96 -7.63 -9.86
CA ILE A 399 -22.24 -8.25 -10.25
C ILE A 399 -22.84 -8.96 -9.05
N LYS A 400 -22.09 -9.83 -8.36
CA LYS A 400 -22.53 -10.54 -7.16
C LYS A 400 -23.05 -9.58 -6.09
N GLY A 401 -22.30 -8.53 -5.76
CA GLY A 401 -22.68 -7.54 -4.76
C GLY A 401 -23.96 -6.78 -5.13
N ASN A 402 -24.12 -6.36 -6.39
CA ASN A 402 -25.32 -5.65 -6.85
C ASN A 402 -26.55 -6.55 -6.86
N ILE A 403 -26.46 -7.82 -7.30
CA ILE A 403 -27.60 -8.75 -7.28
C ILE A 403 -28.11 -8.93 -5.85
N ILE A 404 -27.22 -9.22 -4.90
CA ILE A 404 -27.62 -9.39 -3.49
C ILE A 404 -28.23 -8.09 -2.94
N ALA A 405 -27.66 -6.92 -3.26
CA ALA A 405 -28.18 -5.63 -2.83
C ALA A 405 -29.59 -5.37 -3.35
N ILE A 406 -29.84 -5.64 -4.62
CA ILE A 406 -31.13 -5.44 -5.28
C ILE A 406 -32.20 -6.35 -4.67
N LEU A 407 -31.87 -7.62 -4.48
CA LEU A 407 -32.79 -8.58 -3.85
C LEU A 407 -33.12 -8.16 -2.40
N PHE A 408 -32.09 -7.84 -1.61
CA PHE A 408 -32.28 -7.41 -0.22
C PHE A 408 -33.10 -6.12 -0.12
N THR A 409 -32.71 -5.06 -0.84
CA THR A 409 -33.42 -3.77 -0.77
C THR A 409 -34.82 -3.87 -1.38
N GLY A 410 -34.99 -4.63 -2.46
CA GLY A 410 -36.28 -4.88 -3.08
C GLY A 410 -37.26 -5.53 -2.10
N ILE A 411 -36.85 -6.60 -1.42
CA ILE A 411 -37.68 -7.30 -0.42
C ILE A 411 -38.00 -6.40 0.76
N VAL A 412 -36.96 -5.79 1.38
CA VAL A 412 -37.16 -5.05 2.66
C VAL A 412 -37.99 -3.79 2.45
N ILE A 413 -37.70 -2.99 1.40
CA ILE A 413 -38.45 -1.75 1.17
C ILE A 413 -39.88 -2.06 0.70
N HIS A 414 -40.07 -3.18 -0.04
CA HIS A 414 -41.41 -3.61 -0.44
C HIS A 414 -42.27 -4.10 0.73
N LEU A 415 -41.66 -4.78 1.71
CA LEU A 415 -42.38 -5.27 2.89
C LEU A 415 -42.78 -4.15 3.86
N PHE A 416 -41.89 -3.18 4.07
CA PHE A 416 -42.08 -2.23 5.16
C PHE A 416 -42.60 -0.85 4.74
N HIS A 417 -42.55 -0.45 3.48
CA HIS A 417 -43.10 0.79 2.86
C HIS A 417 -42.87 2.11 3.64
N THR A 418 -41.99 2.13 4.65
CA THR A 418 -41.76 3.29 5.52
C THR A 418 -40.43 3.96 5.23
N GLN A 419 -40.44 5.30 5.14
CA GLN A 419 -39.23 6.08 4.90
C GLN A 419 -38.20 5.90 6.03
N TRP A 420 -38.62 5.74 7.26
CA TRP A 420 -37.74 5.53 8.43
C TRP A 420 -36.90 4.27 8.31
N ILE A 421 -37.44 3.19 7.81
CA ILE A 421 -36.70 1.93 7.59
C ILE A 421 -35.68 2.12 6.48
N THR A 422 -36.03 2.83 5.42
CA THR A 422 -35.09 3.16 4.35
C THR A 422 -33.89 3.98 4.88
N ILE A 423 -34.15 4.97 5.73
CA ILE A 423 -33.11 5.77 6.37
C ILE A 423 -32.25 4.91 7.32
N LEU A 424 -32.86 4.02 8.10
CA LEU A 424 -32.15 3.12 8.99
C LEU A 424 -31.20 2.19 8.21
N ILE A 425 -31.70 1.58 7.13
CA ILE A 425 -30.90 0.72 6.23
C ILE A 425 -29.74 1.51 5.62
N LEU A 426 -30.00 2.74 5.18
CA LEU A 426 -28.98 3.62 4.62
C LEU A 426 -27.86 3.88 5.63
N VAL A 427 -28.19 4.25 6.87
CA VAL A 427 -27.19 4.53 7.92
C VAL A 427 -26.40 3.27 8.27
N ILE A 428 -27.05 2.13 8.49
CA ILE A 428 -26.36 0.86 8.79
C ILE A 428 -25.42 0.49 7.63
N SER A 429 -25.90 0.61 6.41
CA SER A 429 -25.12 0.27 5.21
C SER A 429 -23.92 1.20 5.00
N LEU A 430 -24.03 2.48 5.37
CA LEU A 430 -22.90 3.41 5.37
C LEU A 430 -21.80 2.97 6.36
N TYR A 431 -22.16 2.52 7.56
CA TYR A 431 -21.15 2.00 8.49
C TYR A 431 -20.51 0.71 7.97
N LEU A 432 -21.30 -0.25 7.50
CA LEU A 432 -20.82 -1.54 7.01
C LEU A 432 -19.93 -1.39 5.76
N LEU A 433 -20.21 -0.42 4.89
CA LEU A 433 -19.40 -0.08 3.72
C LEU A 433 -17.92 0.15 4.07
N TYR A 434 -17.64 0.78 5.21
CA TYR A 434 -16.28 1.11 5.66
C TYR A 434 -15.66 0.03 6.56
N GLY A 435 -16.42 -1.00 6.93
CA GLY A 435 -15.93 -2.07 7.80
C GLY A 435 -15.30 -3.25 7.04
N PHE A 436 -15.76 -3.53 5.84
CA PHE A 436 -15.30 -4.68 5.06
C PHE A 436 -14.08 -4.37 4.18
N LYS A 437 -13.23 -5.40 3.97
CA LYS A 437 -12.10 -5.35 3.04
C LYS A 437 -12.43 -5.99 1.69
N GLU A 438 -13.34 -6.94 1.67
CA GLU A 438 -13.75 -7.70 0.49
C GLU A 438 -14.57 -6.83 -0.47
N TYR A 439 -14.15 -6.76 -1.73
CA TYR A 439 -14.76 -5.83 -2.69
C TYR A 439 -16.25 -6.13 -2.97
N TYR A 440 -16.68 -7.41 -2.98
CA TYR A 440 -18.09 -7.73 -3.19
C TYR A 440 -19.00 -7.19 -2.07
N LYS A 441 -18.54 -7.22 -0.79
CA LYS A 441 -19.27 -6.64 0.34
C LYS A 441 -19.31 -5.11 0.26
N ILE A 442 -18.19 -4.49 -0.10
CA ILE A 442 -18.13 -3.03 -0.35
C ILE A 442 -19.12 -2.67 -1.46
N SER A 443 -19.13 -3.42 -2.55
CA SER A 443 -20.04 -3.21 -3.68
C SER A 443 -21.52 -3.40 -3.29
N LEU A 444 -21.81 -4.38 -2.45
CA LEU A 444 -23.14 -4.66 -1.92
C LEU A 444 -23.67 -3.45 -1.12
N PHE A 445 -22.91 -3.02 -0.10
CA PHE A 445 -23.36 -1.90 0.74
C PHE A 445 -23.39 -0.57 0.00
N ALA A 446 -22.45 -0.32 -0.92
CA ALA A 446 -22.50 0.85 -1.80
C ALA A 446 -23.74 0.86 -2.71
N ALA A 447 -24.17 -0.30 -3.19
CA ALA A 447 -25.40 -0.43 -3.96
C ALA A 447 -26.65 -0.18 -3.12
N ILE A 448 -26.73 -0.75 -1.91
CA ILE A 448 -27.82 -0.48 -0.95
C ILE A 448 -27.93 1.02 -0.67
N VAL A 449 -26.80 1.68 -0.29
CA VAL A 449 -26.77 3.12 -0.02
C VAL A 449 -27.34 3.91 -1.19
N SER A 450 -26.88 3.60 -2.42
CA SER A 450 -27.31 4.35 -3.61
C SER A 450 -28.80 4.10 -3.96
N ILE A 451 -29.32 2.88 -3.74
CA ILE A 451 -30.75 2.57 -3.93
C ILE A 451 -31.59 3.29 -2.88
N CYS A 452 -31.19 3.25 -1.60
CA CYS A 452 -31.90 3.93 -0.52
C CYS A 452 -31.97 5.45 -0.75
N ILE A 453 -30.85 6.11 -1.12
CA ILE A 453 -30.85 7.55 -1.43
C ILE A 453 -31.79 7.85 -2.60
N SER A 454 -31.77 7.04 -3.64
CA SER A 454 -32.62 7.27 -4.82
C SER A 454 -34.10 6.96 -4.55
N SER A 455 -34.41 6.01 -3.66
CA SER A 455 -35.79 5.62 -3.33
C SER A 455 -36.53 6.68 -2.49
N LEU A 456 -35.79 7.56 -1.81
CA LEU A 456 -36.40 8.71 -1.12
C LEU A 456 -37.04 9.73 -2.08
N SER A 457 -36.66 9.71 -3.36
CA SER A 457 -37.11 10.66 -4.38
C SER A 457 -37.82 10.03 -5.58
N GLY A 458 -37.97 8.66 -5.65
CA GLY A 458 -38.52 8.00 -6.83
C GLY A 458 -39.14 6.62 -6.57
N SER A 459 -39.82 6.05 -7.59
CA SER A 459 -40.43 4.73 -7.50
C SER A 459 -39.39 3.60 -7.46
N LEU A 460 -39.43 2.77 -6.43
CA LEU A 460 -38.47 1.69 -6.16
C LEU A 460 -38.30 0.73 -7.35
N ASN A 461 -39.41 0.22 -7.89
CA ASN A 461 -39.36 -0.81 -8.95
C ASN A 461 -38.59 -0.34 -10.20
N LYS A 462 -38.84 0.90 -10.65
CA LYS A 462 -38.08 1.50 -11.76
C LYS A 462 -36.60 1.67 -11.43
N LEU A 463 -36.29 2.01 -10.18
CA LEU A 463 -34.90 2.18 -9.73
C LEU A 463 -34.12 0.88 -9.73
N LEU A 464 -34.73 -0.23 -9.29
CA LEU A 464 -34.07 -1.55 -9.28
C LEU A 464 -33.76 -2.04 -10.71
N ILE A 465 -34.71 -1.87 -11.64
CA ILE A 465 -34.52 -2.23 -13.07
C ILE A 465 -33.41 -1.39 -13.70
N TYR A 466 -33.43 -0.06 -13.50
CA TYR A 466 -32.38 0.81 -14.02
C TYR A 466 -31.00 0.47 -13.42
N ARG A 467 -30.96 0.06 -12.16
CA ARG A 467 -29.72 -0.35 -11.51
C ARG A 467 -29.07 -1.54 -12.21
N ILE A 468 -29.85 -2.60 -12.49
CA ILE A 468 -29.38 -3.77 -13.20
C ILE A 468 -28.89 -3.37 -14.59
N PHE A 469 -29.71 -2.63 -15.34
CA PHE A 469 -29.43 -2.24 -16.73
C PHE A 469 -28.12 -1.42 -16.83
N TYR A 470 -27.97 -0.37 -16.02
CA TYR A 470 -26.77 0.45 -16.08
C TYR A 470 -25.50 -0.21 -15.52
N VAL A 471 -25.64 -1.12 -14.56
CA VAL A 471 -24.50 -1.93 -14.11
C VAL A 471 -24.02 -2.85 -15.24
N ILE A 472 -24.93 -3.50 -15.97
CA ILE A 472 -24.58 -4.35 -17.12
C ILE A 472 -23.91 -3.51 -18.21
N ILE A 473 -24.46 -2.35 -18.57
CA ILE A 473 -23.82 -1.44 -19.55
C ILE A 473 -22.41 -1.07 -19.09
N GLY A 474 -22.23 -0.65 -17.84
CA GLY A 474 -20.92 -0.30 -17.30
C GLY A 474 -19.92 -1.46 -17.36
N VAL A 475 -20.37 -2.68 -17.08
CA VAL A 475 -19.55 -3.90 -17.21
C VAL A 475 -19.13 -4.13 -18.67
N ILE A 476 -20.07 -4.07 -19.62
CA ILE A 476 -19.78 -4.27 -21.05
C ILE A 476 -18.76 -3.23 -21.53
N VAL A 477 -18.98 -1.97 -21.23
CA VAL A 477 -18.06 -0.87 -21.61
C VAL A 477 -16.65 -1.13 -21.08
N VAL A 478 -16.52 -1.54 -19.81
CA VAL A 478 -15.20 -1.80 -19.22
C VAL A 478 -14.51 -3.00 -19.83
N LEU A 479 -15.24 -4.09 -20.11
CA LEU A 479 -14.67 -5.28 -20.74
C LEU A 479 -14.18 -4.97 -22.16
N LEU A 480 -14.97 -4.20 -22.93
CA LEU A 480 -14.55 -3.72 -24.25
C LEU A 480 -13.34 -2.79 -24.17
N ALA A 481 -13.38 -1.81 -23.27
CA ALA A 481 -12.25 -0.89 -23.07
C ALA A 481 -10.96 -1.63 -22.68
N ASN A 482 -11.04 -2.60 -21.78
CA ASN A 482 -9.87 -3.41 -21.37
C ASN A 482 -9.31 -4.29 -22.48
N LYS A 483 -10.17 -4.74 -23.41
CA LYS A 483 -9.77 -5.57 -24.54
C LYS A 483 -9.12 -4.74 -25.66
N PHE A 484 -9.67 -3.54 -25.95
CA PHE A 484 -9.31 -2.77 -27.14
C PHE A 484 -8.48 -1.51 -26.85
N ILE A 485 -8.62 -0.90 -25.66
CA ILE A 485 -7.94 0.37 -25.33
C ILE A 485 -6.71 0.07 -24.45
N PHE A 486 -5.53 0.11 -25.03
CA PHE A 486 -4.26 -0.12 -24.32
C PHE A 486 -4.30 -1.36 -23.41
N PRO A 487 -4.53 -2.57 -23.95
CA PRO A 487 -4.60 -3.78 -23.14
C PRO A 487 -3.32 -4.01 -22.35
N TYR A 488 -3.45 -4.50 -21.11
CA TYR A 488 -2.33 -4.79 -20.23
C TYR A 488 -2.64 -6.00 -19.36
N ARG A 489 -1.94 -7.10 -19.59
CA ARG A 489 -2.12 -8.38 -18.89
C ARG A 489 -1.23 -8.50 -17.68
N LEU A 490 -1.56 -9.39 -16.77
CA LEU A 490 -0.77 -9.66 -15.57
C LEU A 490 0.66 -10.12 -15.93
N LYS A 491 0.79 -10.99 -16.94
CA LYS A 491 2.08 -11.45 -17.45
C LYS A 491 2.98 -10.29 -17.88
N ASP A 492 2.46 -9.32 -18.65
CA ASP A 492 3.22 -8.14 -19.10
C ASP A 492 3.71 -7.31 -17.92
N GLY A 493 2.88 -7.21 -16.87
CA GLY A 493 3.22 -6.50 -15.64
C GLY A 493 4.30 -7.18 -14.82
N ILE A 494 4.25 -8.50 -14.72
CA ILE A 494 5.28 -9.31 -14.07
C ILE A 494 6.61 -9.14 -14.79
N MET A 495 6.63 -9.27 -16.12
CA MET A 495 7.84 -9.08 -16.94
C MET A 495 8.44 -7.69 -16.75
N GLN A 496 7.62 -6.64 -16.77
CA GLN A 496 8.10 -5.27 -16.53
C GLN A 496 8.66 -5.09 -15.11
N LEU A 497 8.05 -5.72 -14.10
CA LEU A 497 8.56 -5.67 -12.73
C LEU A 497 9.91 -6.38 -12.62
N VAL A 498 10.06 -7.58 -13.19
CA VAL A 498 11.32 -8.32 -13.21
C VAL A 498 12.42 -7.50 -13.90
N ASN A 499 12.16 -6.99 -15.11
CA ASN A 499 13.13 -6.17 -15.84
C ASN A 499 13.52 -4.90 -15.08
N LYS A 500 12.59 -4.31 -14.33
CA LYS A 500 12.86 -3.14 -13.51
C LYS A 500 13.69 -3.48 -12.27
N ILE A 501 13.43 -4.60 -11.62
CA ILE A 501 14.21 -5.10 -10.50
C ILE A 501 15.65 -5.33 -10.96
N LEU A 502 15.87 -6.11 -12.03
CA LEU A 502 17.20 -6.39 -12.57
C LEU A 502 18.00 -5.13 -12.92
N ARG A 503 17.33 -4.11 -13.46
CA ARG A 503 17.97 -2.81 -13.72
C ARG A 503 18.43 -2.12 -12.45
N TYR A 504 17.60 -2.16 -11.41
CA TYR A 504 17.93 -1.54 -10.12
C TYR A 504 18.98 -2.34 -9.35
N ASP A 505 19.00 -3.67 -9.49
CA ASP A 505 20.07 -4.52 -8.95
C ASP A 505 21.41 -4.16 -9.55
N LYS A 506 21.46 -3.93 -10.86
CA LYS A 506 22.68 -3.44 -11.53
C LYS A 506 23.11 -2.08 -10.98
N TYR A 507 22.17 -1.14 -10.82
CA TYR A 507 22.50 0.16 -10.20
C TYR A 507 22.98 0.02 -8.76
N LEU A 508 22.45 -0.96 -8.02
CA LEU A 508 22.88 -1.23 -6.64
C LEU A 508 24.32 -1.73 -6.60
N ILE A 509 24.71 -2.62 -7.52
CA ILE A 509 26.09 -3.09 -7.64
C ILE A 509 27.02 -1.94 -7.99
N ASP A 510 26.69 -1.18 -9.05
CA ASP A 510 27.50 -0.06 -9.51
C ASP A 510 27.70 0.98 -8.39
N ALA A 511 26.62 1.37 -7.70
CA ALA A 511 26.66 2.29 -6.56
C ALA A 511 27.48 1.74 -5.38
N SER A 512 27.40 0.43 -5.14
CA SER A 512 28.14 -0.23 -4.07
C SER A 512 29.64 -0.23 -4.34
N ILE A 513 30.05 -0.46 -5.58
CA ILE A 513 31.46 -0.39 -6.01
C ILE A 513 31.97 1.06 -5.92
N GLU A 514 31.21 2.05 -6.38
CA GLU A 514 31.57 3.46 -6.29
C GLU A 514 31.73 3.92 -4.84
N TYR A 515 30.82 3.50 -3.96
CA TYR A 515 30.90 3.80 -2.53
C TYR A 515 32.18 3.27 -1.89
N LEU A 516 32.60 2.04 -2.24
CA LEU A 516 33.82 1.45 -1.70
C LEU A 516 35.10 2.11 -2.21
N ILE A 517 35.07 2.71 -3.43
CA ILE A 517 36.23 3.36 -4.02
C ILE A 517 36.32 4.84 -3.62
N LYS A 518 35.18 5.55 -3.59
CA LYS A 518 35.13 7.03 -3.48
C LYS A 518 34.44 7.55 -2.24
N ASP A 519 33.87 6.65 -1.40
CA ASP A 519 33.01 7.02 -0.23
C ASP A 519 31.81 7.93 -0.60
N GLU A 520 31.30 7.79 -1.83
CA GLU A 520 30.22 8.62 -2.37
C GLU A 520 28.83 7.98 -2.19
N ASP A 521 27.86 8.83 -1.78
CA ASP A 521 26.38 8.68 -1.84
C ASP A 521 25.77 7.39 -1.25
N GLU A 522 26.05 7.13 0.03
CA GLU A 522 25.38 6.09 0.82
C GLU A 522 23.83 6.20 0.76
N ASN A 523 23.29 7.42 0.59
CA ASN A 523 21.85 7.63 0.47
C ASN A 523 21.27 7.02 -0.82
N TYR A 524 22.07 6.96 -1.87
CA TYR A 524 21.66 6.33 -3.13
C TYR A 524 21.51 4.81 -2.96
N ILE A 525 22.44 4.16 -2.27
CA ILE A 525 22.36 2.73 -1.95
C ILE A 525 21.10 2.44 -1.12
N ARG A 526 20.84 3.24 -0.07
CA ARG A 526 19.62 3.10 0.76
C ARG A 526 18.34 3.23 -0.06
N ASP A 527 18.31 4.22 -0.95
CA ASP A 527 17.15 4.47 -1.81
C ASP A 527 16.91 3.32 -2.78
N LEU A 528 17.97 2.78 -3.39
CA LEU A 528 17.90 1.61 -4.26
C LEU A 528 17.36 0.39 -3.50
N ILE A 529 17.91 0.06 -2.33
CA ILE A 529 17.45 -1.07 -1.51
C ILE A 529 15.95 -0.94 -1.21
N ILE A 530 15.50 0.23 -0.76
CA ILE A 530 14.08 0.47 -0.48
C ILE A 530 13.22 0.24 -1.73
N HIS A 531 13.65 0.77 -2.88
CA HIS A 531 12.90 0.62 -4.13
C HIS A 531 12.87 -0.82 -4.64
N ILE A 532 14.00 -1.53 -4.61
CA ILE A 532 14.07 -2.93 -5.02
C ILE A 532 13.16 -3.78 -4.13
N THR A 533 13.27 -3.65 -2.80
CA THR A 533 12.43 -4.39 -1.85
C THR A 533 10.93 -4.17 -2.10
N LEU A 534 10.52 -2.92 -2.37
CA LEU A 534 9.11 -2.61 -2.69
C LEU A 534 8.66 -3.18 -4.04
N LEU A 535 9.55 -3.21 -5.04
CA LEU A 535 9.24 -3.84 -6.33
C LEU A 535 9.15 -5.36 -6.19
N THR A 536 10.03 -5.97 -5.39
CA THR A 536 10.02 -7.40 -5.07
C THR A 536 8.75 -7.78 -4.32
N GLN A 537 8.33 -7.00 -3.33
CA GLN A 537 7.04 -7.19 -2.64
C GLN A 537 5.86 -7.12 -3.62
N LYS A 538 5.88 -6.16 -4.54
CA LYS A 538 4.84 -6.06 -5.56
C LYS A 538 4.85 -7.24 -6.52
N LEU A 539 6.03 -7.71 -6.91
CA LEU A 539 6.20 -8.90 -7.74
C LEU A 539 5.66 -10.15 -7.02
N TYR A 540 5.96 -10.30 -5.73
CA TYR A 540 5.43 -11.37 -4.87
C TYR A 540 3.89 -11.39 -4.87
N ILE A 541 3.24 -10.23 -4.62
CA ILE A 541 1.78 -10.11 -4.63
C ILE A 541 1.20 -10.44 -6.01
N ARG A 542 1.91 -10.15 -7.10
CA ARG A 542 1.46 -10.47 -8.46
C ARG A 542 1.69 -11.93 -8.82
N ASN A 543 2.80 -12.48 -8.36
CA ASN A 543 3.09 -13.90 -8.59
C ASN A 543 2.15 -14.82 -7.81
N SER A 544 1.64 -14.42 -6.65
CA SER A 544 0.63 -15.20 -5.92
C SER A 544 -0.68 -15.39 -6.73
N GLN A 545 -0.94 -14.53 -7.73
CA GLN A 545 -2.06 -14.64 -8.66
C GLN A 545 -1.69 -15.43 -9.94
N TYR A 546 -0.42 -15.43 -10.32
CA TYR A 546 0.09 -16.07 -11.54
C TYR A 546 0.62 -17.47 -11.28
N SER A 547 1.12 -17.74 -10.06
CA SER A 547 1.59 -19.04 -9.56
C SER A 547 2.75 -19.63 -10.38
N ASP A 548 3.75 -18.81 -10.73
CA ASP A 548 4.96 -19.24 -11.41
C ASP A 548 6.09 -19.50 -10.40
N GLU A 549 6.58 -20.74 -10.37
CA GLU A 549 7.62 -21.17 -9.43
C GLU A 549 8.99 -20.53 -9.72
N SER A 550 9.31 -20.28 -11.00
CA SER A 550 10.57 -19.64 -11.40
C SER A 550 10.64 -18.21 -10.87
N ILE A 551 9.50 -17.51 -10.90
CA ILE A 551 9.39 -16.14 -10.36
C ILE A 551 9.53 -16.17 -8.82
N SER A 552 8.97 -17.18 -8.14
CA SER A 552 9.13 -17.34 -6.69
C SER A 552 10.60 -17.56 -6.32
N LYS A 553 11.31 -18.43 -7.03
CA LYS A 553 12.75 -18.65 -6.86
C LYS A 553 13.57 -17.38 -7.11
N PHE A 554 13.20 -16.61 -8.14
CA PHE A 554 13.84 -15.32 -8.41
C PHE A 554 13.63 -14.33 -7.25
N ILE A 555 12.40 -14.20 -6.74
CA ILE A 555 12.06 -13.31 -5.63
C ILE A 555 12.93 -13.59 -4.41
N ASN A 556 13.04 -14.88 -4.01
CA ASN A 556 13.82 -15.28 -2.84
C ASN A 556 15.31 -14.95 -3.04
N LYS A 557 15.91 -15.40 -4.15
CA LYS A 557 17.32 -15.14 -4.46
C LYS A 557 17.63 -13.64 -4.57
N ASN A 558 16.72 -12.86 -5.16
CA ASN A 558 16.92 -11.42 -5.29
C ASN A 558 16.84 -10.70 -3.94
N ASN A 559 15.93 -11.13 -3.07
CA ASN A 559 15.86 -10.61 -1.71
C ASN A 559 17.16 -10.87 -0.95
N ASP A 560 17.67 -12.11 -1.00
CA ASP A 560 18.95 -12.48 -0.39
C ASP A 560 20.11 -11.61 -0.90
N PHE A 561 20.18 -11.42 -2.20
CA PHE A 561 21.19 -10.58 -2.85
C PHE A 561 21.15 -9.13 -2.34
N VAL A 562 19.98 -8.49 -2.37
CA VAL A 562 19.81 -7.09 -1.99
C VAL A 562 20.13 -6.88 -0.50
N VAL A 563 19.67 -7.81 0.35
CA VAL A 563 19.88 -7.74 1.81
C VAL A 563 21.35 -7.97 2.16
N LYS A 564 22.01 -8.97 1.54
CA LYS A 564 23.44 -9.23 1.74
C LYS A 564 24.29 -8.00 1.39
N ILE A 565 24.04 -7.37 0.23
CA ILE A 565 24.73 -6.11 -0.13
C ILE A 565 24.44 -5.02 0.90
N GLY A 566 23.16 -4.79 1.21
CA GLY A 566 22.75 -3.74 2.13
C GLY A 566 23.37 -3.88 3.51
N TYR A 567 23.36 -5.09 4.07
CA TYR A 567 23.97 -5.37 5.35
C TYR A 567 25.48 -5.17 5.32
N LYS A 568 26.18 -5.79 4.36
CA LYS A 568 27.64 -5.73 4.29
C LYS A 568 28.16 -4.32 4.07
N ILE A 569 27.51 -3.51 3.24
CA ILE A 569 27.97 -2.13 2.96
C ILE A 569 27.53 -1.14 4.02
N LEU A 570 26.26 -1.15 4.42
CA LEU A 570 25.72 -0.12 5.30
C LEU A 570 25.91 -0.39 6.79
N ILE A 571 26.20 -1.64 7.19
CA ILE A 571 26.31 -2.04 8.59
C ILE A 571 27.70 -2.60 8.90
N ASP A 572 28.15 -3.64 8.20
CA ASP A 572 29.39 -4.36 8.50
C ASP A 572 30.64 -3.54 8.12
N TYR A 573 30.68 -2.96 6.90
CA TYR A 573 31.82 -2.14 6.44
C TYR A 573 32.10 -0.96 7.35
N LYS A 574 31.05 -0.27 7.79
CA LYS A 574 31.19 0.88 8.71
C LYS A 574 31.76 0.51 10.07
N LYS A 575 31.54 -0.71 10.55
CA LYS A 575 31.98 -1.15 11.88
C LYS A 575 33.32 -1.87 11.88
N LYS A 576 33.66 -2.62 10.84
CA LYS A 576 34.84 -3.52 10.83
C LYS A 576 35.97 -3.14 9.88
N TYR A 577 35.78 -2.20 8.96
CA TYR A 577 36.75 -1.79 7.92
C TYR A 577 37.41 -3.00 7.22
N ASN A 578 36.64 -3.88 6.61
CA ASN A 578 37.09 -5.18 6.13
C ASN A 578 37.69 -5.07 4.72
N LYS A 579 38.99 -5.42 4.56
CA LYS A 579 39.73 -5.35 3.27
C LYS A 579 39.27 -6.39 2.21
N ASN A 580 38.49 -7.40 2.57
CA ASN A 580 38.08 -8.47 1.65
C ASN A 580 36.76 -8.21 0.88
N ILE A 581 36.27 -6.98 0.90
CA ILE A 581 34.99 -6.61 0.29
C ILE A 581 35.01 -6.75 -1.24
N SER A 582 36.16 -6.55 -1.90
CA SER A 582 36.27 -6.71 -3.35
C SER A 582 35.99 -8.16 -3.81
N LYS A 583 36.46 -9.15 -3.04
CA LYS A 583 36.18 -10.56 -3.31
C LYS A 583 34.69 -10.86 -3.09
N TYR A 584 34.12 -10.35 -2.01
CA TYR A 584 32.72 -10.51 -1.70
C TYR A 584 31.80 -9.89 -2.77
N LEU A 585 32.16 -8.73 -3.34
CA LEU A 585 31.42 -8.12 -4.44
C LEU A 585 31.50 -8.94 -5.73
N SER A 586 32.63 -9.60 -6.01
CA SER A 586 32.72 -10.49 -7.17
C SER A 586 31.82 -11.73 -7.01
N GLU A 587 31.77 -12.32 -5.81
CA GLU A 587 30.86 -13.43 -5.49
C GLU A 587 29.37 -13.00 -5.64
N LEU A 588 29.00 -11.83 -5.15
CA LEU A 588 27.66 -11.27 -5.32
C LEU A 588 27.31 -10.97 -6.79
N TYR A 589 28.28 -10.56 -7.59
CA TYR A 589 28.07 -10.35 -9.01
C TYR A 589 27.81 -11.67 -9.76
N ASP A 590 28.49 -12.74 -9.36
CA ASP A 590 28.27 -14.08 -9.90
C ASP A 590 26.88 -14.60 -9.51
N ASP A 591 26.44 -14.36 -8.27
CA ASP A 591 25.07 -14.68 -7.81
C ASP A 591 24.01 -13.90 -8.62
N PHE A 592 24.25 -12.62 -8.90
CA PHE A 592 23.38 -11.83 -9.75
C PHE A 592 23.28 -12.38 -11.18
N ASN A 593 24.41 -12.74 -11.79
CA ASN A 593 24.42 -13.32 -13.13
C ASN A 593 23.73 -14.69 -13.18
N ASN A 594 23.87 -15.50 -12.14
CA ASN A 594 23.14 -16.78 -12.02
C ASN A 594 21.64 -16.57 -11.93
N ASN A 595 21.17 -15.54 -11.19
CA ASN A 595 19.76 -15.18 -11.14
C ASN A 595 19.20 -14.78 -12.52
N ILE A 596 19.97 -14.03 -13.31
CA ILE A 596 19.60 -13.67 -14.69
C ILE A 596 19.49 -14.92 -15.56
N LYS A 597 20.44 -15.87 -15.47
CA LYS A 597 20.39 -17.13 -16.23
C LYS A 597 19.11 -17.93 -15.98
N ILE A 598 18.69 -18.05 -14.73
CA ILE A 598 17.45 -18.76 -14.35
C ILE A 598 16.23 -18.14 -15.06
N LEU A 599 16.19 -16.81 -15.21
CA LEU A 599 15.08 -16.12 -15.87
C LEU A 599 15.13 -16.27 -17.39
N ILE A 600 16.33 -16.31 -17.98
CA ILE A 600 16.52 -16.52 -19.42
C ILE A 600 16.15 -17.96 -19.80
N GLU A 601 16.62 -18.96 -19.05
CA GLU A 601 16.33 -20.38 -19.28
C GLU A 601 14.82 -20.67 -19.21
N ASN A 602 14.10 -19.99 -18.35
CA ASN A 602 12.65 -20.13 -18.21
C ASN A 602 11.84 -19.22 -19.16
N LYS A 603 12.48 -18.57 -20.16
CA LYS A 603 11.82 -17.65 -21.12
C LYS A 603 11.02 -16.52 -20.46
N ILE A 604 11.43 -16.08 -19.29
CA ILE A 604 10.79 -14.97 -18.56
C ILE A 604 11.37 -13.63 -19.04
N ILE A 605 12.61 -13.63 -19.50
CA ILE A 605 13.27 -12.47 -20.13
C ILE A 605 13.64 -12.87 -21.57
N ILE A 606 13.37 -11.98 -22.52
CA ILE A 606 13.81 -12.08 -23.92
C ILE A 606 15.05 -11.21 -24.11
#